data_da000062b1fead6a500efc8f1ea44a64
#
_entry.id   da000062b1fead6a500efc8f1ea44a64
#
_cell.length_a   1.000
_cell.length_b   1.000
_cell.length_c   1.000
_cell.angle_alpha   90.00
_cell.angle_beta   90.00
_cell.angle_gamma   90.00
#
_symmetry.space_group_name_H-M   'P 1'
#
loop_
_entity.id
_entity.type
_entity.pdbx_description
1 polymer ?
#
loop_
_entity_poly.entity_id
_entity_poly.type
_entity_poly.pdbx_seq_one_letter_code
_entity_poly.pdbx_strand_id
1 'polypeptide(L)'
;MALSFGPFFTCFIVTLFLTVYLHIIMHHTSVFHKRTIQFSLIGILVILIRMSIPFNFPFTYSFQSYQVLPRILDFTTQNIAGCRLRVDTLIFSIWFTVAFILLLRLLVQYIRLHHALSAFFVEKEGAYAYLYEFLQEYLAKPIRIALIPEPISPAITGLLHPILIMPDGQSFSETELKYICLHEIAHYKEHHLWLGFLMEIICRIHWWNPFVQHLKKEFMLFLELSNDFFLIQSNPKFSVTDYAELIVKTAKRIQSARLAEPSRMMHFAVNDTSVLSTRIYFILNNQENTSRFKRVHGYLCHTAIFAVGIFSVFCVPEPNFRELYPVTDGAVELRENNAYIIDHGTKQYTIYYEGRFFANIDHLSEDLKRLPRYKEGEPIHEND
;
A
#
# COMPACT_ATOMS: atom_id res chain seq x y z
N MET A 1 -17.79 6.03 -12.55
CA MET A 1 -16.36 6.08 -12.17
C MET A 1 -15.58 5.49 -13.34
N ALA A 2 -14.83 6.30 -14.06
CA ALA A 2 -14.02 5.81 -15.17
C ALA A 2 -12.64 5.39 -14.67
N LEU A 3 -12.18 4.21 -15.06
CA LEU A 3 -10.79 3.80 -14.92
C LEU A 3 -9.95 4.68 -15.85
N SER A 4 -9.05 5.47 -15.28
CA SER A 4 -8.13 6.32 -16.03
C SER A 4 -6.69 6.11 -15.54
N PHE A 5 -5.71 6.44 -16.37
CA PHE A 5 -4.29 6.31 -16.00
C PHE A 5 -3.84 7.32 -14.95
N GLY A 6 -4.55 8.42 -14.76
CA GLY A 6 -4.21 9.47 -13.80
C GLY A 6 -4.10 8.95 -12.36
N PRO A 7 -5.09 8.22 -11.81
CA PRO A 7 -5.01 7.63 -10.48
C PRO A 7 -3.84 6.67 -10.29
N PHE A 8 -3.51 5.85 -11.30
CA PHE A 8 -2.36 4.93 -11.23
C PHE A 8 -1.04 5.70 -11.17
N PHE A 9 -0.92 6.77 -11.96
CA PHE A 9 0.25 7.65 -11.93
C PHE A 9 0.38 8.37 -10.59
N THR A 10 -0.72 8.86 -10.04
CA THR A 10 -0.77 9.46 -8.70
C THR A 10 -0.32 8.45 -7.64
N CYS A 11 -0.86 7.22 -7.67
CA CYS A 11 -0.45 6.15 -6.74
C CYS A 11 1.05 5.85 -6.85
N PHE A 12 1.63 5.84 -8.05
CA PHE A 12 3.05 5.61 -8.25
C PHE A 12 3.90 6.72 -7.59
N ILE A 13 3.59 7.98 -7.84
CA ILE A 13 4.31 9.13 -7.24
C ILE A 13 4.18 9.12 -5.73
N VAL A 14 2.98 8.90 -5.20
CA VAL A 14 2.72 8.86 -3.75
C VAL A 14 3.47 7.72 -3.08
N THR A 15 3.55 6.55 -3.75
CA THR A 15 4.34 5.41 -3.25
C THR A 15 5.82 5.78 -3.11
N LEU A 16 6.38 6.40 -4.16
CA LEU A 16 7.78 6.84 -4.15
C LEU A 16 8.03 7.85 -3.01
N PHE A 17 7.17 8.86 -2.90
CA PHE A 17 7.26 9.86 -1.84
C PHE A 17 7.18 9.24 -0.45
N LEU A 18 6.21 8.35 -0.21
CA LEU A 18 6.03 7.69 1.08
C LEU A 18 7.22 6.79 1.43
N THR A 19 7.78 6.10 0.45
CA THR A 19 8.98 5.27 0.64
C THR A 19 10.18 6.11 1.08
N VAL A 20 10.45 7.22 0.38
CA VAL A 20 11.54 8.16 0.73
C VAL A 20 11.30 8.78 2.11
N TYR A 21 10.07 9.18 2.39
CA TYR A 21 9.69 9.75 3.68
C TYR A 21 9.96 8.79 4.85
N LEU A 22 9.49 7.54 4.75
CA LEU A 22 9.71 6.54 5.78
C LEU A 22 11.20 6.23 5.96
N HIS A 23 11.94 6.11 4.86
CA HIS A 23 13.38 5.90 4.91
C HIS A 23 14.09 7.02 5.67
N ILE A 24 13.79 8.29 5.36
CA ILE A 24 14.37 9.45 6.07
C ILE A 24 14.02 9.45 7.55
N ILE A 25 12.75 9.21 7.91
CA ILE A 25 12.32 9.20 9.31
C ILE A 25 13.03 8.12 10.11
N MET A 26 13.18 6.93 9.57
CA MET A 26 13.80 5.83 10.30
C MET A 26 15.30 6.03 10.53
N HIS A 27 15.96 6.74 9.62
CA HIS A 27 17.37 7.11 9.82
C HIS A 27 17.58 8.30 10.76
N HIS A 28 16.52 9.08 11.05
CA HIS A 28 16.56 10.21 11.96
C HIS A 28 15.77 9.92 13.25
N THR A 29 16.33 9.10 14.14
CA THR A 29 15.71 8.66 15.41
C THR A 29 15.22 9.80 16.31
N SER A 30 15.78 10.99 16.15
CA SER A 30 15.39 12.20 16.91
C SER A 30 13.97 12.71 16.62
N VAL A 31 13.32 12.19 15.59
CA VAL A 31 11.97 12.59 15.17
C VAL A 31 10.89 11.76 15.88
N PHE A 32 11.25 10.62 16.47
CA PHE A 32 10.31 9.75 17.17
C PHE A 32 9.86 10.36 18.51
N HIS A 33 8.63 10.86 18.52
CA HIS A 33 7.92 11.31 19.71
C HIS A 33 6.48 10.80 19.66
N LYS A 34 5.85 10.50 20.79
CA LYS A 34 4.52 9.86 20.85
C LYS A 34 3.49 10.50 19.90
N ARG A 35 3.36 11.83 19.97
CA ARG A 35 2.41 12.56 19.12
C ARG A 35 2.78 12.50 17.64
N THR A 36 4.07 12.60 17.32
CA THR A 36 4.54 12.59 15.93
C THR A 36 4.35 11.22 15.27
N ILE A 37 4.55 10.12 16.00
CA ILE A 37 4.29 8.76 15.53
C ILE A 37 2.80 8.59 15.20
N GLN A 38 1.90 9.01 16.10
CA GLN A 38 0.45 8.91 15.87
C GLN A 38 0.00 9.72 14.66
N PHE A 39 0.50 10.95 14.49
CA PHE A 39 0.23 11.74 13.28
C PHE A 39 0.77 11.10 12.01
N SER A 40 1.97 10.52 12.06
CA SER A 40 2.52 9.78 10.90
C SER A 40 1.66 8.59 10.53
N LEU A 41 1.23 7.79 11.51
CA LEU A 41 0.36 6.64 11.27
C LEU A 41 -0.95 7.06 10.60
N ILE A 42 -1.58 8.15 11.04
CA ILE A 42 -2.81 8.66 10.42
C ILE A 42 -2.53 9.11 8.98
N GLY A 43 -1.46 9.86 8.74
CA GLY A 43 -1.08 10.31 7.40
C GLY A 43 -0.77 9.14 6.46
N ILE A 44 -0.01 8.16 6.94
CA ILE A 44 0.29 6.93 6.21
C ILE A 44 -1.00 6.17 5.90
N LEU A 45 -1.90 6.03 6.87
CA LEU A 45 -3.18 5.34 6.70
C LEU A 45 -4.04 5.99 5.60
N VAL A 46 -4.12 7.33 5.57
CA VAL A 46 -4.83 8.06 4.50
C VAL A 46 -4.24 7.73 3.13
N ILE A 47 -2.91 7.70 3.02
CA ILE A 47 -2.23 7.36 1.76
C ILE A 47 -2.50 5.88 1.39
N LEU A 48 -2.42 4.95 2.35
CA LEU A 48 -2.67 3.54 2.10
C LEU A 48 -4.11 3.28 1.65
N ILE A 49 -5.09 3.97 2.24
CA ILE A 49 -6.49 3.91 1.81
C ILE A 49 -6.62 4.46 0.37
N ARG A 50 -5.98 5.60 0.08
CA ARG A 50 -5.98 6.17 -1.28
C ARG A 50 -5.37 5.21 -2.31
N MET A 51 -4.28 4.54 -1.96
CA MET A 51 -3.65 3.52 -2.82
C MET A 51 -4.55 2.29 -3.04
N SER A 52 -5.37 1.93 -2.06
CA SER A 52 -6.31 0.80 -2.18
C SER A 52 -7.44 1.09 -3.17
N ILE A 53 -7.73 2.36 -3.46
CA ILE A 53 -8.84 2.80 -4.30
C ILE A 53 -8.29 3.67 -5.44
N PRO A 54 -7.77 3.08 -6.53
CA PRO A 54 -7.16 3.81 -7.65
C PRO A 54 -8.22 4.38 -8.61
N PHE A 55 -9.26 5.03 -8.08
CA PHE A 55 -10.33 5.66 -8.85
C PHE A 55 -10.38 7.16 -8.60
N ASN A 56 -10.95 7.91 -9.55
CA ASN A 56 -11.26 9.32 -9.36
C ASN A 56 -12.55 9.47 -8.55
N PHE A 57 -12.51 10.35 -7.55
CA PHE A 57 -13.70 10.75 -6.81
C PHE A 57 -14.38 11.94 -7.50
N PRO A 58 -15.69 12.14 -7.33
CA PRO A 58 -16.42 13.25 -7.95
C PRO A 58 -15.91 14.65 -7.55
N PHE A 59 -15.22 14.74 -6.41
CA PHE A 59 -14.66 15.97 -5.85
C PHE A 59 -13.16 16.15 -6.15
N THR A 60 -12.56 15.26 -6.94
CA THR A 60 -11.14 15.34 -7.27
C THR A 60 -10.93 16.46 -8.28
N TYR A 61 -10.03 17.38 -7.99
CA TYR A 61 -9.56 18.40 -8.90
C TYR A 61 -8.54 17.79 -9.88
N SER A 62 -8.84 17.88 -11.17
CA SER A 62 -7.92 17.41 -12.20
C SER A 62 -7.00 18.56 -12.67
N PHE A 63 -5.70 18.34 -12.59
CA PHE A 63 -4.74 19.22 -13.25
C PHE A 63 -4.31 18.61 -14.58
N GLN A 64 -4.20 19.49 -15.58
CA GLN A 64 -4.03 19.05 -16.95
C GLN A 64 -2.56 18.75 -17.27
N SER A 65 -2.31 17.55 -17.79
CA SER A 65 -1.02 17.15 -18.34
C SER A 65 -1.07 17.24 -19.87
N TYR A 66 -0.18 18.00 -20.46
CA TYR A 66 -0.20 18.27 -21.90
C TYR A 66 0.72 17.37 -22.73
N GLN A 67 1.71 16.74 -22.12
CA GLN A 67 2.74 15.99 -22.86
C GLN A 67 2.75 14.49 -22.58
N VAL A 68 2.77 14.10 -21.30
CA VAL A 68 2.99 12.70 -20.92
C VAL A 68 1.70 11.88 -20.98
N LEU A 69 0.67 12.30 -20.24
CA LEU A 69 -0.58 11.55 -20.17
C LEU A 69 -1.35 11.49 -21.50
N PRO A 70 -1.39 12.55 -22.34
CA PRO A 70 -2.00 12.46 -23.65
C PRO A 70 -1.37 11.41 -24.54
N ARG A 71 -0.02 11.33 -24.58
CA ARG A 71 0.69 10.31 -25.39
C ARG A 71 0.41 8.88 -24.89
N ILE A 72 0.35 8.70 -23.56
CA ILE A 72 0.00 7.40 -22.97
C ILE A 72 -1.44 7.03 -23.35
N LEU A 73 -2.35 7.98 -23.24
CA LEU A 73 -3.77 7.73 -23.55
C LEU A 73 -3.97 7.46 -25.04
N ASP A 74 -3.34 8.23 -25.91
CA ASP A 74 -3.39 8.03 -27.36
C ASP A 74 -2.90 6.62 -27.75
N PHE A 75 -1.76 6.20 -27.20
CA PHE A 75 -1.26 4.85 -27.42
C PHE A 75 -2.21 3.76 -26.89
N THR A 76 -2.76 3.96 -25.68
CA THR A 76 -3.56 2.92 -24.99
C THR A 76 -4.99 2.83 -25.51
N THR A 77 -5.52 3.87 -26.16
CA THR A 77 -6.86 3.86 -26.79
C THR A 77 -6.87 3.20 -28.18
N GLN A 78 -5.68 2.93 -28.74
CA GLN A 78 -5.60 2.26 -30.05
C GLN A 78 -6.15 0.83 -29.98
N ASN A 79 -6.77 0.41 -31.08
CA ASN A 79 -7.19 -0.97 -31.25
C ASN A 79 -5.98 -1.86 -31.56
N ILE A 80 -5.96 -3.04 -30.97
CA ILE A 80 -4.95 -4.04 -31.31
C ILE A 80 -5.19 -4.52 -32.74
N ALA A 81 -4.14 -4.57 -33.55
CA ALA A 81 -4.20 -4.94 -34.95
C ALA A 81 -5.00 -6.26 -35.17
N GLY A 82 -6.07 -6.18 -35.95
CA GLY A 82 -6.95 -7.31 -36.27
C GLY A 82 -8.03 -7.62 -35.23
N CYS A 83 -8.12 -6.90 -34.11
CA CYS A 83 -9.13 -7.09 -33.06
C CYS A 83 -9.81 -5.78 -32.70
N ARG A 84 -11.11 -5.84 -32.34
CA ARG A 84 -11.85 -4.68 -31.77
C ARG A 84 -11.48 -4.39 -30.29
N LEU A 85 -10.41 -5.00 -29.79
CA LEU A 85 -9.98 -4.88 -28.39
C LEU A 85 -9.00 -3.71 -28.26
N ARG A 86 -9.28 -2.80 -27.37
CA ARG A 86 -8.39 -1.65 -27.06
C ARG A 86 -7.26 -2.10 -26.13
N VAL A 87 -6.09 -1.47 -26.27
CA VAL A 87 -4.91 -1.75 -25.44
C VAL A 87 -5.18 -1.48 -23.97
N ASP A 88 -5.87 -0.38 -23.61
CA ASP A 88 -6.25 -0.06 -22.23
C ASP A 88 -7.13 -1.16 -21.60
N THR A 89 -8.11 -1.66 -22.33
CA THR A 89 -9.00 -2.73 -21.87
C THR A 89 -8.20 -4.01 -21.59
N LEU A 90 -7.22 -4.34 -22.42
CA LEU A 90 -6.34 -5.49 -22.20
C LEU A 90 -5.48 -5.27 -20.94
N ILE A 91 -4.82 -4.11 -20.80
CA ILE A 91 -3.99 -3.77 -19.65
C ILE A 91 -4.79 -3.87 -18.34
N PHE A 92 -5.96 -3.23 -18.28
CA PHE A 92 -6.81 -3.27 -17.09
C PHE A 92 -7.38 -4.66 -16.80
N SER A 93 -7.69 -5.44 -17.83
CA SER A 93 -8.14 -6.83 -17.65
C SER A 93 -7.03 -7.71 -17.05
N ILE A 94 -5.81 -7.60 -17.55
CA ILE A 94 -4.64 -8.30 -17.00
C ILE A 94 -4.39 -7.85 -15.56
N TRP A 95 -4.36 -6.53 -15.32
CA TRP A 95 -4.15 -5.98 -13.99
C TRP A 95 -5.19 -6.50 -12.98
N PHE A 96 -6.46 -6.43 -13.34
CA PHE A 96 -7.57 -6.89 -12.48
C PHE A 96 -7.49 -8.40 -12.22
N THR A 97 -7.27 -9.20 -13.27
CA THR A 97 -7.20 -10.66 -13.15
C THR A 97 -6.04 -11.08 -12.23
N VAL A 98 -4.85 -10.51 -12.42
CA VAL A 98 -3.68 -10.84 -11.59
C VAL A 98 -3.91 -10.36 -10.16
N ALA A 99 -4.39 -9.13 -9.95
CA ALA A 99 -4.69 -8.61 -8.63
C ALA A 99 -5.73 -9.48 -7.90
N PHE A 100 -6.80 -9.88 -8.59
CA PHE A 100 -7.84 -10.76 -8.05
C PHE A 100 -7.28 -12.13 -7.63
N ILE A 101 -6.48 -12.76 -8.47
CA ILE A 101 -5.82 -14.04 -8.14
C ILE A 101 -4.91 -13.90 -6.92
N LEU A 102 -4.13 -12.82 -6.85
CA LEU A 102 -3.23 -12.56 -5.72
C LEU A 102 -3.97 -12.27 -4.42
N LEU A 103 -5.10 -11.55 -4.49
CA LEU A 103 -5.96 -11.29 -3.31
C LEU A 103 -6.66 -12.58 -2.85
N LEU A 104 -7.15 -13.39 -3.77
CA LEU A 104 -7.72 -14.70 -3.43
C LEU A 104 -6.67 -15.61 -2.77
N ARG A 105 -5.45 -15.62 -3.30
CA ARG A 105 -4.33 -16.35 -2.69
C ARG A 105 -4.02 -15.84 -1.28
N LEU A 106 -4.04 -14.53 -1.05
CA LEU A 106 -3.85 -13.94 0.28
C LEU A 106 -4.91 -14.44 1.26
N LEU A 107 -6.18 -14.41 0.87
CA LEU A 107 -7.30 -14.90 1.67
C LEU A 107 -7.14 -16.39 2.02
N VAL A 108 -6.81 -17.22 1.02
CA VAL A 108 -6.57 -18.65 1.23
C VAL A 108 -5.38 -18.88 2.16
N GLN A 109 -4.30 -18.12 2.02
CA GLN A 109 -3.13 -18.20 2.92
C GLN A 109 -3.51 -17.85 4.36
N TYR A 110 -4.31 -16.79 4.56
CA TYR A 110 -4.78 -16.39 5.88
C TYR A 110 -5.66 -17.46 6.54
N ILE A 111 -6.60 -18.04 5.80
CA ILE A 111 -7.46 -19.14 6.29
C ILE A 111 -6.63 -20.38 6.62
N ARG A 112 -5.72 -20.77 5.74
CA ARG A 112 -4.83 -21.93 5.96
C ARG A 112 -3.93 -21.74 7.18
N LEU A 113 -3.36 -20.54 7.37
CA LEU A 113 -2.56 -20.23 8.55
C LEU A 113 -3.38 -20.40 9.83
N HIS A 114 -4.59 -19.84 9.86
CA HIS A 114 -5.47 -19.95 11.03
C HIS A 114 -5.83 -21.41 11.33
N HIS A 115 -6.11 -22.20 10.31
CA HIS A 115 -6.42 -23.61 10.45
C HIS A 115 -5.19 -24.42 10.89
N ALA A 116 -4.02 -24.15 10.33
CA ALA A 116 -2.76 -24.81 10.75
C ALA A 116 -2.44 -24.51 12.21
N LEU A 117 -2.60 -23.27 12.66
CA LEU A 117 -2.36 -22.88 14.05
C LEU A 117 -3.32 -23.57 15.03
N SER A 118 -4.51 -23.94 14.59
CA SER A 118 -5.50 -24.59 15.47
C SER A 118 -5.03 -25.95 16.01
N ALA A 119 -4.14 -26.63 15.30
CA ALA A 119 -3.55 -27.89 15.74
C ALA A 119 -2.54 -27.74 16.91
N PHE A 120 -2.08 -26.52 17.15
CA PHE A 120 -1.07 -26.19 18.15
C PHE A 120 -1.62 -25.37 19.33
N PHE A 121 -2.94 -25.27 19.45
CA PHE A 121 -3.55 -24.53 20.55
C PHE A 121 -3.35 -25.28 21.87
N VAL A 122 -3.01 -24.50 22.89
CA VAL A 122 -2.81 -24.99 24.25
C VAL A 122 -4.07 -24.71 25.07
N GLU A 123 -4.41 -25.63 25.98
CA GLU A 123 -5.51 -25.45 26.90
C GLU A 123 -5.24 -24.32 27.90
N LYS A 124 -6.31 -23.63 28.30
CA LYS A 124 -6.22 -22.52 29.27
C LYS A 124 -5.84 -22.99 30.68
N GLU A 125 -6.05 -24.25 30.93
CA GLU A 125 -5.74 -24.92 32.23
C GLU A 125 -4.41 -25.67 32.13
N GLY A 126 -3.67 -25.75 33.20
CA GLY A 126 -2.40 -26.48 33.25
C GLY A 126 -1.16 -25.59 33.22
N ALA A 127 -0.10 -26.04 32.55
CA ALA A 127 1.24 -25.41 32.60
C ALA A 127 1.28 -23.96 32.10
N TYR A 128 0.32 -23.53 31.28
CA TYR A 128 0.28 -22.21 30.68
C TYR A 128 -0.83 -21.29 31.25
N ALA A 129 -1.52 -21.72 32.32
CA ALA A 129 -2.61 -20.93 32.92
C ALA A 129 -2.14 -19.53 33.35
N TYR A 130 -0.95 -19.42 33.93
CA TYR A 130 -0.36 -18.13 34.31
C TYR A 130 -0.17 -17.18 33.13
N LEU A 131 0.16 -17.71 31.95
CA LEU A 131 0.34 -16.89 30.75
C LEU A 131 -1.00 -16.40 30.22
N TYR A 132 -2.05 -17.21 30.30
CA TYR A 132 -3.41 -16.79 29.96
C TYR A 132 -3.91 -15.69 30.90
N GLU A 133 -3.69 -15.84 32.23
CA GLU A 133 -4.06 -14.82 33.22
C GLU A 133 -3.34 -13.50 32.95
N PHE A 134 -2.01 -13.58 32.73
CA PHE A 134 -1.22 -12.39 32.38
C PHE A 134 -1.74 -11.69 31.11
N LEU A 135 -2.06 -12.44 30.04
CA LEU A 135 -2.54 -11.87 28.80
C LEU A 135 -3.95 -11.27 28.94
N GLN A 136 -4.81 -11.88 29.75
CA GLN A 136 -6.17 -11.38 30.02
C GLN A 136 -6.18 -10.06 30.81
N GLU A 137 -5.16 -9.80 31.63
CA GLU A 137 -5.02 -8.51 32.33
C GLU A 137 -4.91 -7.34 31.33
N TYR A 138 -4.28 -7.59 30.18
CA TYR A 138 -4.00 -6.57 29.18
C TYR A 138 -4.99 -6.53 27.99
N LEU A 139 -5.71 -7.63 27.74
CA LEU A 139 -6.61 -7.77 26.59
C LEU A 139 -8.06 -8.05 27.04
N ALA A 140 -8.97 -7.21 26.62
CA ALA A 140 -10.42 -7.40 26.86
C ALA A 140 -11.02 -8.58 26.09
N LYS A 141 -10.36 -9.02 25.00
CA LYS A 141 -10.79 -10.16 24.19
C LYS A 141 -10.08 -11.44 24.59
N PRO A 142 -10.77 -12.61 24.47
CA PRO A 142 -10.11 -13.89 24.72
C PRO A 142 -9.00 -14.10 23.68
N ILE A 143 -7.81 -14.40 24.18
CA ILE A 143 -6.64 -14.77 23.38
C ILE A 143 -6.47 -16.27 23.38
N ARG A 144 -5.91 -16.83 22.30
CA ARG A 144 -5.43 -18.22 22.23
C ARG A 144 -3.92 -18.23 22.15
N ILE A 145 -3.32 -19.29 22.66
CA ILE A 145 -1.88 -19.51 22.60
C ILE A 145 -1.63 -20.73 21.71
N ALA A 146 -0.73 -20.61 20.75
CA ALA A 146 -0.29 -21.70 19.89
C ALA A 146 1.22 -21.94 20.13
N LEU A 147 1.59 -23.18 20.50
CA LEU A 147 2.98 -23.59 20.68
C LEU A 147 3.45 -24.32 19.42
N ILE A 148 4.41 -23.73 18.72
CA ILE A 148 4.94 -24.29 17.49
C ILE A 148 6.28 -24.96 17.78
N PRO A 149 6.48 -26.24 17.37
CA PRO A 149 7.72 -26.98 17.65
C PRO A 149 8.91 -26.53 16.80
N GLU A 150 8.87 -25.31 16.29
CA GLU A 150 9.90 -24.72 15.45
C GLU A 150 10.48 -23.48 16.14
N PRO A 151 11.78 -23.19 15.97
CA PRO A 151 12.43 -22.04 16.56
C PRO A 151 12.05 -20.76 15.79
N ILE A 152 10.90 -20.24 16.11
CA ILE A 152 10.35 -19.00 15.55
C ILE A 152 10.44 -17.86 16.56
N SER A 153 10.35 -16.63 16.07
CA SER A 153 10.10 -15.48 16.94
C SER A 153 8.68 -15.56 17.50
N PRO A 154 8.48 -15.33 18.80
CA PRO A 154 7.15 -15.06 19.29
C PRO A 154 6.46 -14.01 18.44
N ALA A 155 5.16 -14.16 18.21
CA ALA A 155 4.39 -13.25 17.38
C ALA A 155 2.90 -13.30 17.72
N ILE A 156 2.18 -12.19 17.56
CA ILE A 156 0.74 -12.18 17.62
C ILE A 156 0.14 -12.16 16.21
N THR A 157 -0.90 -12.94 15.99
CA THR A 157 -1.65 -12.99 14.73
C THR A 157 -3.16 -13.01 15.01
N GLY A 158 -3.96 -12.97 13.94
CA GLY A 158 -5.42 -13.00 14.06
C GLY A 158 -6.04 -11.61 14.20
N LEU A 159 -6.66 -11.13 13.12
CA LEU A 159 -7.25 -9.79 13.05
C LEU A 159 -8.43 -9.60 14.02
N LEU A 160 -9.27 -10.61 14.14
CA LEU A 160 -10.49 -10.57 14.96
C LEU A 160 -10.32 -11.32 16.30
N HIS A 161 -9.65 -12.44 16.27
CA HIS A 161 -9.37 -13.30 17.42
C HIS A 161 -7.86 -13.44 17.56
N PRO A 162 -7.24 -12.75 18.53
CA PRO A 162 -5.79 -12.76 18.67
C PRO A 162 -5.29 -14.16 19.06
N ILE A 163 -4.20 -14.58 18.42
CA ILE A 163 -3.47 -15.80 18.68
C ILE A 163 -2.03 -15.43 18.95
N LEU A 164 -1.54 -15.69 20.15
CA LEU A 164 -0.12 -15.57 20.48
C LEU A 164 0.59 -16.85 20.06
N ILE A 165 1.55 -16.71 19.16
CA ILE A 165 2.40 -17.81 18.71
C ILE A 165 3.68 -17.78 19.53
N MET A 166 4.03 -18.92 20.11
CA MET A 166 5.25 -19.10 20.89
C MET A 166 6.00 -20.33 20.39
N PRO A 167 7.35 -20.30 20.38
CA PRO A 167 8.14 -21.49 20.11
C PRO A 167 8.02 -22.49 21.26
N ASP A 168 7.74 -23.74 20.94
CA ASP A 168 7.78 -24.85 21.93
C ASP A 168 9.23 -25.22 22.26
N GLY A 169 9.46 -25.68 23.50
CA GLY A 169 10.77 -26.12 23.95
C GLY A 169 11.82 -25.01 24.21
N GLN A 170 11.46 -23.72 24.02
CA GLN A 170 12.31 -22.61 24.40
C GLN A 170 11.98 -22.13 25.83
N SER A 171 12.97 -22.18 26.72
CA SER A 171 12.82 -21.61 28.06
C SER A 171 13.05 -20.10 28.02
N PHE A 172 12.04 -19.35 28.45
CA PHE A 172 12.13 -17.92 28.71
C PHE A 172 12.03 -17.70 30.24
N SER A 173 12.79 -16.75 30.77
CA SER A 173 12.57 -16.30 32.13
C SER A 173 11.22 -15.59 32.24
N GLU A 174 10.68 -15.44 33.43
CA GLU A 174 9.42 -14.70 33.65
C GLU A 174 9.50 -13.28 33.16
N THR A 175 10.63 -12.60 33.33
CA THR A 175 10.88 -11.24 32.81
C THR A 175 10.93 -11.21 31.29
N GLU A 176 11.59 -12.18 30.64
CA GLU A 176 11.64 -12.32 29.20
C GLU A 176 10.24 -12.54 28.62
N LEU A 177 9.44 -13.43 29.19
CA LEU A 177 8.05 -13.68 28.80
C LEU A 177 7.19 -12.42 28.92
N LYS A 178 7.35 -11.69 30.03
CA LYS A 178 6.64 -10.43 30.23
C LYS A 178 6.95 -9.42 29.13
N TYR A 179 8.21 -9.26 28.76
CA TYR A 179 8.62 -8.33 27.71
C TYR A 179 8.09 -8.74 26.33
N ILE A 180 8.18 -10.04 26.00
CA ILE A 180 7.64 -10.60 24.78
C ILE A 180 6.13 -10.36 24.71
N CYS A 181 5.39 -10.76 25.73
CA CYS A 181 3.93 -10.62 25.73
C CYS A 181 3.48 -9.17 25.64
N LEU A 182 4.14 -8.25 26.35
CA LEU A 182 3.81 -6.83 26.28
C LEU A 182 4.08 -6.26 24.88
N HIS A 183 5.17 -6.68 24.23
CA HIS A 183 5.48 -6.29 22.86
C HIS A 183 4.40 -6.78 21.87
N GLU A 184 4.02 -8.04 21.94
CA GLU A 184 3.01 -8.63 21.06
C GLU A 184 1.60 -8.05 21.32
N ILE A 185 1.25 -7.84 22.59
CA ILE A 185 -0.02 -7.19 22.95
C ILE A 185 -0.09 -5.76 22.42
N ALA A 186 1.02 -5.02 22.43
CA ALA A 186 1.07 -3.67 21.91
C ALA A 186 0.79 -3.66 20.41
N HIS A 187 1.32 -4.60 19.62
CA HIS A 187 0.97 -4.74 18.19
C HIS A 187 -0.54 -4.93 17.99
N TYR A 188 -1.20 -5.70 18.81
CA TYR A 188 -2.63 -5.90 18.72
C TYR A 188 -3.42 -4.66 19.11
N LYS A 189 -3.07 -3.98 20.19
CA LYS A 189 -3.74 -2.77 20.72
C LYS A 189 -3.61 -1.59 19.75
N GLU A 190 -2.44 -1.41 19.16
CA GLU A 190 -2.15 -0.33 18.22
C GLU A 190 -2.62 -0.66 16.79
N HIS A 191 -3.37 -1.75 16.61
CA HIS A 191 -3.92 -2.19 15.32
C HIS A 191 -2.86 -2.48 14.23
N HIS A 192 -1.62 -2.77 14.59
CA HIS A 192 -0.54 -3.06 13.64
C HIS A 192 -0.85 -4.27 12.75
N LEU A 193 -1.61 -5.25 13.24
CA LEU A 193 -2.06 -6.41 12.44
C LEU A 193 -2.96 -5.98 11.28
N TRP A 194 -3.88 -5.04 11.53
CA TRP A 194 -4.75 -4.50 10.49
C TRP A 194 -3.99 -3.66 9.46
N LEU A 195 -3.04 -2.84 9.93
CA LEU A 195 -2.17 -2.04 9.08
C LEU A 195 -1.28 -2.92 8.20
N GLY A 196 -0.70 -3.98 8.77
CA GLY A 196 0.07 -4.98 8.04
C GLY A 196 -0.77 -5.70 6.98
N PHE A 197 -1.99 -6.10 7.33
CA PHE A 197 -2.92 -6.74 6.39
C PHE A 197 -3.35 -5.79 5.25
N LEU A 198 -3.64 -4.53 5.56
CA LEU A 198 -3.92 -3.51 4.55
C LEU A 198 -2.74 -3.34 3.59
N MET A 199 -1.51 -3.30 4.13
CA MET A 199 -0.30 -3.23 3.31
C MET A 199 -0.14 -4.46 2.39
N GLU A 200 -0.50 -5.65 2.87
CA GLU A 200 -0.53 -6.86 2.04
C GLU A 200 -1.54 -6.76 0.88
N ILE A 201 -2.72 -6.19 1.12
CA ILE A 201 -3.72 -5.93 0.07
C ILE A 201 -3.16 -4.96 -0.97
N ILE A 202 -2.54 -3.86 -0.52
CA ILE A 202 -1.93 -2.86 -1.41
C ILE A 202 -0.85 -3.48 -2.29
N CYS A 203 0.02 -4.33 -1.71
CA CYS A 203 1.05 -5.04 -2.46
C CYS A 203 0.47 -5.95 -3.56
N ARG A 204 -0.75 -6.49 -3.39
CA ARG A 204 -1.40 -7.32 -4.41
C ARG A 204 -2.11 -6.48 -5.48
N ILE A 205 -2.70 -5.37 -5.11
CA ILE A 205 -3.31 -4.43 -6.06
C ILE A 205 -2.24 -3.79 -6.95
N HIS A 206 -1.13 -3.37 -6.33
CA HIS A 206 0.00 -2.72 -7.02
C HIS A 206 1.15 -3.68 -7.31
N TRP A 207 0.85 -4.94 -7.64
CA TRP A 207 1.85 -5.99 -7.90
C TRP A 207 2.89 -5.60 -8.96
N TRP A 208 2.53 -4.74 -9.89
CA TRP A 208 3.36 -4.21 -10.96
C TRP A 208 4.34 -3.11 -10.52
N ASN A 209 4.13 -2.51 -9.33
CA ASN A 209 4.94 -1.40 -8.82
C ASN A 209 6.03 -1.92 -7.88
N PRO A 210 7.32 -1.90 -8.28
CA PRO A 210 8.42 -2.41 -7.45
C PRO A 210 8.62 -1.61 -6.15
N PHE A 211 8.27 -0.31 -6.16
CA PHE A 211 8.40 0.54 -4.97
C PHE A 211 7.45 0.15 -3.84
N VAL A 212 6.33 -0.48 -4.14
CA VAL A 212 5.38 -0.95 -3.12
C VAL A 212 5.99 -2.04 -2.24
N GLN A 213 6.81 -2.93 -2.82
CA GLN A 213 7.49 -3.97 -2.03
C GLN A 213 8.56 -3.36 -1.10
N HIS A 214 9.25 -2.32 -1.57
CA HIS A 214 10.20 -1.59 -0.73
C HIS A 214 9.45 -0.80 0.36
N LEU A 215 8.38 -0.10 0.01
CA LEU A 215 7.48 0.58 0.95
C LEU A 215 7.00 -0.36 2.07
N LYS A 216 6.62 -1.60 1.72
CA LYS A 216 6.20 -2.60 2.71
C LYS A 216 7.28 -2.86 3.75
N LYS A 217 8.54 -3.03 3.33
CA LYS A 217 9.67 -3.26 4.26
C LYS A 217 9.85 -2.09 5.21
N GLU A 218 9.90 -0.87 4.67
CA GLU A 218 10.05 0.36 5.45
C GLU A 218 8.87 0.57 6.41
N PHE A 219 7.66 0.28 5.95
CA PHE A 219 6.45 0.39 6.77
C PHE A 219 6.43 -0.62 7.92
N MET A 220 6.79 -1.87 7.67
CA MET A 220 6.86 -2.89 8.73
C MET A 220 7.93 -2.52 9.77
N LEU A 221 9.10 -2.04 9.33
CA LEU A 221 10.12 -1.51 10.25
C LEU A 221 9.59 -0.32 11.07
N PHE A 222 8.85 0.60 10.45
CA PHE A 222 8.24 1.72 11.16
C PHE A 222 7.26 1.24 12.25
N LEU A 223 6.46 0.21 11.98
CA LEU A 223 5.56 -0.38 12.98
C LEU A 223 6.34 -1.00 14.15
N GLU A 224 7.44 -1.70 13.88
CA GLU A 224 8.32 -2.27 14.92
C GLU A 224 8.93 -1.17 15.80
N LEU A 225 9.52 -0.12 15.19
CA LEU A 225 10.11 0.98 15.94
C LEU A 225 9.06 1.76 16.75
N SER A 226 7.86 1.93 16.21
CA SER A 226 6.74 2.55 16.91
C SER A 226 6.34 1.74 18.13
N ASN A 227 6.27 0.43 17.98
CA ASN A 227 5.90 -0.50 19.05
C ASN A 227 6.96 -0.51 20.16
N ASP A 228 8.24 -0.61 19.79
CA ASP A 228 9.36 -0.53 20.72
C ASP A 228 9.33 0.79 21.50
N PHE A 229 9.07 1.90 20.83
CA PHE A 229 8.97 3.21 21.45
C PHE A 229 7.83 3.29 22.48
N PHE A 230 6.62 2.85 22.10
CA PHE A 230 5.47 2.87 22.99
C PHE A 230 5.66 1.93 24.20
N LEU A 231 6.25 0.78 23.98
CA LEU A 231 6.53 -0.18 25.05
C LEU A 231 7.46 0.42 26.11
N ILE A 232 8.56 1.04 25.70
CA ILE A 232 9.53 1.67 26.59
C ILE A 232 8.91 2.87 27.32
N GLN A 233 8.17 3.72 26.62
CA GLN A 233 7.55 4.94 27.20
C GLN A 233 6.42 4.61 28.18
N SER A 234 5.67 3.55 27.93
CA SER A 234 4.50 3.17 28.76
C SER A 234 4.87 2.44 30.04
N ASN A 235 6.11 1.98 30.14
CA ASN A 235 6.58 1.16 31.27
C ASN A 235 7.88 1.75 31.88
N PRO A 236 7.80 2.72 32.79
CA PRO A 236 9.00 3.36 33.37
C PRO A 236 9.93 2.41 34.13
N LYS A 237 9.42 1.27 34.60
CA LYS A 237 10.21 0.21 35.28
C LYS A 237 10.87 -0.76 34.30
N PHE A 238 10.70 -0.55 33.01
CA PHE A 238 11.19 -1.42 31.96
C PHE A 238 12.69 -1.19 31.74
N SER A 239 13.48 -2.25 31.88
CA SER A 239 14.91 -2.18 31.56
C SER A 239 15.12 -2.19 30.07
N VAL A 240 15.54 -1.06 29.52
CA VAL A 240 15.81 -0.91 28.07
C VAL A 240 16.94 -1.84 27.63
N THR A 241 17.96 -2.02 28.47
CA THR A 241 19.08 -2.92 28.18
C THR A 241 18.67 -4.37 28.14
N ASP A 242 17.86 -4.82 29.14
CA ASP A 242 17.37 -6.20 29.19
C ASP A 242 16.46 -6.51 28.00
N TYR A 243 15.66 -5.53 27.57
CA TYR A 243 14.81 -5.67 26.39
C TYR A 243 15.63 -5.76 25.10
N ALA A 244 16.64 -4.91 24.94
CA ALA A 244 17.53 -4.97 23.79
C ALA A 244 18.30 -6.32 23.74
N GLU A 245 18.77 -6.81 24.92
CA GLU A 245 19.42 -8.11 25.04
C GLU A 245 18.45 -9.25 24.65
N LEU A 246 17.20 -9.19 25.10
CA LEU A 246 16.17 -10.18 24.76
C LEU A 246 15.95 -10.27 23.26
N ILE A 247 15.84 -9.13 22.55
CA ILE A 247 15.69 -9.07 21.10
C ILE A 247 16.88 -9.75 20.40
N VAL A 248 18.11 -9.43 20.83
CA VAL A 248 19.33 -10.06 20.28
C VAL A 248 19.37 -11.55 20.55
N LYS A 249 19.04 -11.96 21.80
CA LYS A 249 19.02 -13.36 22.23
C LYS A 249 18.01 -14.17 21.41
N THR A 250 16.83 -13.65 21.20
CA THR A 250 15.79 -14.28 20.37
C THR A 250 16.25 -14.42 18.92
N ALA A 251 16.81 -13.37 18.33
CA ALA A 251 17.34 -13.41 16.96
C ALA A 251 18.47 -14.44 16.80
N LYS A 252 19.41 -14.51 17.75
CA LYS A 252 20.49 -15.51 17.75
C LYS A 252 19.96 -16.93 17.84
N ARG A 253 18.96 -17.19 18.67
CA ARG A 253 18.32 -18.52 18.80
C ARG A 253 17.73 -18.96 17.45
N ILE A 254 17.00 -18.08 16.77
CA ILE A 254 16.41 -18.37 15.46
C ILE A 254 17.51 -18.63 14.41
N GLN A 255 18.55 -17.82 14.41
CA GLN A 255 19.67 -17.97 13.48
C GLN A 255 20.41 -19.31 13.67
N SER A 256 20.70 -19.66 14.92
CA SER A 256 21.38 -20.94 15.24
C SER A 256 20.56 -22.16 14.83
N ALA A 257 19.24 -22.10 15.04
CA ALA A 257 18.34 -23.17 14.65
C ALA A 257 18.20 -23.31 13.12
N ARG A 258 18.21 -22.21 12.38
CA ARG A 258 18.23 -22.23 10.90
C ARG A 258 19.50 -22.87 10.35
N LEU A 259 20.63 -22.64 10.98
CA LEU A 259 21.89 -23.26 10.58
C LEU A 259 21.90 -24.77 10.84
N ALA A 260 21.21 -25.23 11.89
CA ALA A 260 21.09 -26.65 12.24
C ALA A 260 20.13 -27.42 11.34
N GLU A 261 18.99 -26.83 10.93
CA GLU A 261 17.96 -27.47 10.10
C GLU A 261 17.46 -26.54 8.98
N PRO A 262 18.20 -26.36 7.88
CA PRO A 262 17.83 -25.41 6.82
C PRO A 262 16.53 -25.74 6.08
N SER A 263 16.15 -27.03 6.04
CA SER A 263 15.02 -27.51 5.21
C SER A 263 13.63 -27.27 5.78
N ARG A 264 13.51 -27.04 7.10
CA ARG A 264 12.21 -26.89 7.78
C ARG A 264 11.69 -25.45 7.87
N MET A 265 12.55 -24.45 7.66
CA MET A 265 12.24 -23.04 8.02
C MET A 265 11.99 -22.09 6.83
N MET A 266 11.44 -22.56 5.72
CA MET A 266 11.50 -21.83 4.45
C MET A 266 10.61 -20.58 4.33
N HIS A 267 9.71 -20.20 5.25
CA HIS A 267 8.77 -19.11 4.95
C HIS A 267 8.35 -18.13 6.09
N PHE A 268 8.73 -18.30 7.33
CA PHE A 268 8.08 -17.54 8.43
C PHE A 268 8.88 -16.41 9.10
N ALA A 269 10.14 -16.25 8.83
CA ALA A 269 10.90 -15.13 9.40
C ALA A 269 12.07 -14.73 8.51
N VAL A 270 11.90 -13.70 7.75
CA VAL A 270 13.03 -12.89 7.25
C VAL A 270 13.49 -12.03 8.42
N ASN A 271 14.34 -12.57 9.29
CA ASN A 271 15.14 -11.74 10.17
C ASN A 271 16.21 -11.05 9.31
N ASP A 272 15.82 -9.90 8.74
CA ASP A 272 16.76 -9.03 8.09
C ASP A 272 17.65 -8.43 9.18
N THR A 273 18.95 -8.74 9.13
CA THR A 273 19.93 -8.24 10.12
C THR A 273 19.94 -6.73 10.19
N SER A 274 19.55 -6.06 9.10
CA SER A 274 19.40 -4.62 9.02
C SER A 274 18.25 -4.11 9.89
N VAL A 275 17.11 -4.79 9.91
CA VAL A 275 15.96 -4.48 10.78
C VAL A 275 16.35 -4.60 12.24
N LEU A 276 17.01 -5.70 12.60
CA LEU A 276 17.45 -5.94 13.97
C LEU A 276 18.42 -4.85 14.45
N SER A 277 19.43 -4.54 13.66
CA SER A 277 20.43 -3.51 14.01
C SER A 277 19.78 -2.12 14.16
N THR A 278 18.84 -1.79 13.29
CA THR A 278 18.10 -0.51 13.36
C THR A 278 17.24 -0.44 14.62
N ARG A 279 16.53 -1.52 14.99
CA ARG A 279 15.74 -1.58 16.24
C ARG A 279 16.62 -1.40 17.47
N ILE A 280 17.74 -2.12 17.58
CA ILE A 280 18.65 -2.02 18.71
C ILE A 280 19.25 -0.61 18.80
N TYR A 281 19.72 -0.08 17.69
CA TYR A 281 20.24 1.29 17.64
C TYR A 281 19.18 2.29 18.13
N PHE A 282 17.96 2.16 17.67
CA PHE A 282 16.83 3.00 18.06
C PHE A 282 16.52 2.90 19.56
N ILE A 283 16.40 1.68 20.09
CA ILE A 283 16.10 1.38 21.50
C ILE A 283 17.15 2.02 22.42
N LEU A 284 18.43 1.89 22.10
CA LEU A 284 19.53 2.37 22.93
C LEU A 284 19.72 3.90 22.84
N ASN A 285 19.48 4.50 21.68
CA ASN A 285 19.77 5.94 21.48
C ASN A 285 18.56 6.87 21.71
N ASN A 286 17.34 6.33 21.80
CA ASN A 286 16.14 7.18 21.92
C ASN A 286 15.85 7.64 23.36
N GLN A 287 16.77 7.46 24.29
CA GLN A 287 16.65 7.97 25.67
C GLN A 287 17.05 9.43 25.84
N GLU A 288 17.66 10.04 24.82
CA GLU A 288 18.11 11.42 24.92
C GLU A 288 17.01 12.45 24.70
N ASN A 289 17.00 13.49 25.52
CA ASN A 289 16.12 14.67 25.40
C ASN A 289 16.30 15.36 24.05
N THR A 290 15.31 15.28 23.21
CA THR A 290 15.34 15.89 21.88
C THR A 290 15.31 17.42 21.99
N SER A 291 16.25 18.11 21.32
CA SER A 291 16.28 19.58 21.25
C SER A 291 15.01 20.14 20.59
N ARG A 292 14.65 21.42 20.90
CA ARG A 292 13.50 22.08 20.27
C ARG A 292 13.56 22.06 18.74
N PHE A 293 14.76 22.24 18.17
CA PHE A 293 14.97 22.23 16.72
C PHE A 293 14.62 20.88 16.09
N LYS A 294 15.05 19.78 16.69
CA LYS A 294 14.73 18.42 16.23
C LYS A 294 13.22 18.13 16.28
N ARG A 295 12.52 18.61 17.32
CA ARG A 295 11.05 18.50 17.42
C ARG A 295 10.33 19.25 16.31
N VAL A 296 10.72 20.50 16.04
CA VAL A 296 10.12 21.31 14.97
C VAL A 296 10.33 20.64 13.60
N HIS A 297 11.54 20.14 13.34
CA HIS A 297 11.82 19.40 12.12
C HIS A 297 10.93 18.15 11.98
N GLY A 298 10.73 17.40 13.06
CA GLY A 298 9.78 16.30 13.10
C GLY A 298 8.37 16.70 12.72
N TYR A 299 7.84 17.77 13.31
CA TYR A 299 6.49 18.26 12.96
C TYR A 299 6.40 18.68 11.49
N LEU A 300 7.42 19.32 10.93
CA LEU A 300 7.45 19.69 9.50
C LEU A 300 7.41 18.45 8.60
N CYS A 301 8.19 17.42 8.91
CA CYS A 301 8.15 16.17 8.15
C CYS A 301 6.77 15.50 8.22
N HIS A 302 6.13 15.49 9.37
CA HIS A 302 4.81 14.88 9.53
C HIS A 302 3.68 15.68 8.87
N THR A 303 3.74 17.02 8.91
CA THR A 303 2.80 17.84 8.16
C THR A 303 2.95 17.66 6.65
N ALA A 304 4.17 17.42 6.16
CA ALA A 304 4.41 17.14 4.75
C ALA A 304 3.71 15.84 4.29
N ILE A 305 3.81 14.74 5.06
CA ILE A 305 3.14 13.49 4.68
C ILE A 305 1.61 13.64 4.68
N PHE A 306 1.07 14.37 5.66
CA PHE A 306 -0.35 14.61 5.73
C PHE A 306 -0.83 15.45 4.53
N ALA A 307 -0.06 16.49 4.16
CA ALA A 307 -0.32 17.31 2.99
C ALA A 307 -0.29 16.49 1.68
N VAL A 308 0.70 15.60 1.53
CA VAL A 308 0.79 14.71 0.35
C VAL A 308 -0.39 13.73 0.33
N GLY A 309 -0.78 13.18 1.47
CA GLY A 309 -1.97 12.32 1.59
C GLY A 309 -3.23 13.04 1.12
N ILE A 310 -3.50 14.22 1.65
CA ILE A 310 -4.63 15.06 1.23
C ILE A 310 -4.52 15.39 -0.26
N PHE A 311 -3.36 15.89 -0.70
CA PHE A 311 -3.15 16.25 -2.11
C PHE A 311 -3.45 15.08 -3.04
N SER A 312 -3.03 13.87 -2.69
CA SER A 312 -3.26 12.65 -3.49
C SER A 312 -4.74 12.26 -3.65
N VAL A 313 -5.58 12.66 -2.68
CA VAL A 313 -7.02 12.44 -2.73
C VAL A 313 -7.73 13.48 -3.59
N PHE A 314 -7.28 14.75 -3.47
CA PHE A 314 -7.95 15.88 -4.12
C PHE A 314 -7.38 16.25 -5.50
N CYS A 315 -6.15 15.83 -5.82
CA CYS A 315 -5.49 16.22 -7.07
C CYS A 315 -5.05 14.99 -7.87
N VAL A 316 -5.51 14.91 -9.11
CA VAL A 316 -5.13 13.85 -10.05
C VAL A 316 -4.76 14.46 -11.39
N PRO A 317 -3.64 14.05 -12.03
CA PRO A 317 -3.31 14.50 -13.37
C PRO A 317 -4.26 13.88 -14.39
N GLU A 318 -4.80 14.70 -15.28
CA GLU A 318 -5.60 14.26 -16.41
C GLU A 318 -4.99 14.70 -17.74
N PRO A 319 -5.13 13.90 -18.80
CA PRO A 319 -4.61 14.23 -20.10
C PRO A 319 -5.36 15.40 -20.73
N ASN A 320 -4.63 16.38 -21.27
CA ASN A 320 -5.19 17.42 -22.12
C ASN A 320 -4.48 17.40 -23.48
N PHE A 321 -5.27 17.23 -24.53
CA PHE A 321 -4.78 17.09 -25.90
C PHE A 321 -4.51 18.42 -26.62
N ARG A 322 -4.72 19.57 -25.96
CA ARG A 322 -4.63 20.89 -26.57
C ARG A 322 -3.27 21.23 -27.21
N GLU A 323 -2.16 20.69 -26.68
CA GLU A 323 -0.83 20.93 -27.27
C GLU A 323 -0.41 19.87 -28.30
N LEU A 324 -0.94 18.66 -28.23
CA LEU A 324 -0.69 17.63 -29.25
C LEU A 324 -1.45 17.92 -30.53
N TYR A 325 -2.55 18.65 -30.41
CA TYR A 325 -3.37 19.12 -31.51
C TYR A 325 -3.62 20.62 -31.26
N PRO A 326 -2.64 21.50 -31.59
CA PRO A 326 -2.82 22.93 -31.36
C PRO A 326 -4.03 23.38 -32.17
N VAL A 327 -5.11 23.66 -31.43
CA VAL A 327 -6.18 24.47 -31.97
C VAL A 327 -5.53 25.83 -32.15
N THR A 328 -5.17 26.19 -33.39
CA THR A 328 -4.84 27.54 -33.74
C THR A 328 -5.94 28.43 -33.19
N ASP A 329 -5.62 29.61 -32.68
CA ASP A 329 -6.51 30.62 -32.05
C ASP A 329 -7.67 31.11 -32.92
N GLY A 330 -8.12 30.36 -33.86
CA GLY A 330 -9.32 30.47 -34.64
C GLY A 330 -10.10 29.17 -34.52
N ALA A 331 -11.39 29.24 -34.37
CA ALA A 331 -12.28 28.10 -34.46
C ALA A 331 -11.86 27.24 -35.68
N VAL A 332 -11.56 25.95 -35.44
CA VAL A 332 -11.24 25.03 -36.52
C VAL A 332 -12.47 24.97 -37.41
N GLU A 333 -12.35 25.46 -38.63
CA GLU A 333 -13.43 25.42 -39.58
C GLU A 333 -13.50 23.99 -40.15
N LEU A 334 -14.48 23.23 -39.66
CA LEU A 334 -14.75 21.90 -40.16
C LEU A 334 -15.38 22.02 -41.53
N ARG A 335 -14.69 21.58 -42.59
CA ARG A 335 -15.13 21.58 -43.98
C ARG A 335 -15.23 20.16 -44.49
N GLU A 336 -15.96 19.96 -45.58
CA GLU A 336 -16.17 18.67 -46.23
C GLU A 336 -14.87 17.96 -46.68
N ASN A 337 -13.80 18.73 -46.88
CA ASN A 337 -12.49 18.23 -47.30
C ASN A 337 -11.53 17.93 -46.15
N ASN A 338 -11.81 18.33 -44.91
CA ASN A 338 -10.91 18.14 -43.77
C ASN A 338 -11.55 17.43 -42.57
N ALA A 339 -12.86 17.21 -42.61
CA ALA A 339 -13.58 16.58 -41.52
C ALA A 339 -14.70 15.66 -42.01
N TYR A 340 -14.97 14.61 -41.27
CA TYR A 340 -16.08 13.67 -41.51
C TYR A 340 -16.68 13.20 -40.19
N ILE A 341 -17.88 12.63 -40.25
CA ILE A 341 -18.64 12.16 -39.10
C ILE A 341 -18.87 10.65 -39.22
N ILE A 342 -18.62 9.92 -38.16
CA ILE A 342 -19.06 8.53 -38.03
C ILE A 342 -20.33 8.48 -37.18
N ASP A 343 -21.38 7.88 -37.74
CA ASP A 343 -22.68 7.69 -37.09
C ASP A 343 -22.75 6.29 -36.47
N HIS A 344 -22.85 6.21 -35.13
CA HIS A 344 -22.96 4.97 -34.41
C HIS A 344 -24.40 4.47 -34.21
N GLY A 345 -25.38 5.10 -34.81
CA GLY A 345 -26.78 4.65 -34.87
C GLY A 345 -27.63 4.92 -33.61
N THR A 346 -27.05 5.41 -32.50
CA THR A 346 -27.74 5.66 -31.23
C THR A 346 -27.80 7.12 -30.83
N LYS A 347 -27.87 8.05 -31.82
CA LYS A 347 -27.68 9.49 -31.67
C LYS A 347 -26.30 9.85 -31.10
N GLN A 348 -25.33 9.00 -31.30
CA GLN A 348 -23.93 9.27 -30.97
C GLN A 348 -23.14 9.40 -32.25
N TYR A 349 -22.44 10.51 -32.39
CA TYR A 349 -21.65 10.85 -33.54
C TYR A 349 -20.22 11.16 -33.15
N THR A 350 -19.25 10.63 -33.89
CA THR A 350 -17.85 10.95 -33.72
C THR A 350 -17.36 11.80 -34.89
N ILE A 351 -16.83 12.98 -34.60
CA ILE A 351 -16.22 13.86 -35.58
C ILE A 351 -14.74 13.51 -35.69
N TYR A 352 -14.28 13.39 -36.94
CA TYR A 352 -12.87 13.28 -37.29
C TYR A 352 -12.45 14.53 -38.07
N TYR A 353 -11.27 15.08 -37.74
CA TYR A 353 -10.63 16.19 -38.42
C TYR A 353 -9.26 15.72 -38.92
N GLU A 354 -8.98 15.87 -40.21
CA GLU A 354 -7.76 15.38 -40.87
C GLU A 354 -7.45 13.91 -40.53
N GLY A 355 -8.46 13.04 -40.54
CA GLY A 355 -8.35 11.64 -40.23
C GLY A 355 -8.17 11.31 -38.72
N ARG A 356 -8.21 12.33 -37.86
CA ARG A 356 -8.00 12.17 -36.40
C ARG A 356 -9.29 12.42 -35.63
N PHE A 357 -9.47 11.69 -34.52
CA PHE A 357 -10.56 11.89 -33.59
C PHE A 357 -10.58 13.35 -33.10
N PHE A 358 -11.70 14.04 -33.28
CA PHE A 358 -11.87 15.41 -32.83
C PHE A 358 -12.81 15.53 -31.64
N ALA A 359 -14.04 14.98 -31.71
CA ALA A 359 -15.02 15.04 -30.64
C ALA A 359 -16.11 13.99 -30.79
N ASN A 360 -16.72 13.60 -29.66
CA ASN A 360 -18.00 12.89 -29.62
C ASN A 360 -19.11 13.89 -29.35
N ILE A 361 -20.20 13.79 -30.06
CA ILE A 361 -21.37 14.67 -29.93
C ILE A 361 -22.66 13.84 -29.95
N ASP A 362 -23.63 14.27 -29.16
CA ASP A 362 -24.94 13.60 -29.01
C ASP A 362 -25.99 14.28 -29.90
N HIS A 363 -25.65 15.44 -30.52
CA HIS A 363 -26.53 16.20 -31.38
C HIS A 363 -25.78 16.86 -32.54
N LEU A 364 -26.31 16.71 -33.74
CA LEU A 364 -25.76 17.33 -34.94
C LEU A 364 -26.40 18.73 -35.14
N SER A 365 -25.57 19.77 -34.98
CA SER A 365 -25.96 21.12 -35.39
C SER A 365 -26.12 21.22 -36.91
N GLU A 366 -26.86 22.24 -37.38
CA GLU A 366 -27.07 22.46 -38.84
C GLU A 366 -25.76 22.59 -39.62
N ASP A 367 -24.73 23.19 -39.00
CA ASP A 367 -23.41 23.37 -39.62
C ASP A 367 -22.65 22.04 -39.78
N LEU A 368 -22.83 21.10 -38.86
CA LEU A 368 -22.19 19.79 -38.90
C LEU A 368 -22.91 18.82 -39.87
N LYS A 369 -24.15 19.07 -40.24
CA LYS A 369 -24.88 18.24 -41.22
C LYS A 369 -24.29 18.33 -42.65
N ARG A 370 -23.44 19.30 -42.90
CA ARG A 370 -22.75 19.48 -44.19
C ARG A 370 -21.54 18.57 -44.35
N LEU A 371 -21.01 18.00 -43.24
CA LEU A 371 -19.85 17.14 -43.28
C LEU A 371 -20.20 15.76 -43.86
N PRO A 372 -19.26 15.10 -44.58
CA PRO A 372 -19.41 13.74 -45.03
C PRO A 372 -19.74 12.83 -43.85
N ARG A 373 -20.71 11.94 -44.01
CA ARG A 373 -21.18 11.04 -42.96
C ARG A 373 -21.02 9.61 -43.41
N TYR A 374 -20.35 8.81 -42.54
CA TYR A 374 -20.15 7.38 -42.72
C TYR A 374 -20.81 6.63 -41.58
N LYS A 375 -21.32 5.44 -41.84
CA LYS A 375 -21.76 4.53 -40.78
C LYS A 375 -20.58 3.77 -40.26
N GLU A 376 -20.66 3.32 -39.00
CA GLU A 376 -19.63 2.50 -38.39
C GLU A 376 -19.38 1.25 -39.23
N GLY A 377 -18.15 1.10 -39.78
CA GLY A 377 -17.73 -0.03 -40.62
C GLY A 377 -17.80 0.24 -42.13
N GLU A 378 -18.28 1.39 -42.57
CA GLU A 378 -18.19 1.77 -43.97
C GLU A 378 -16.77 2.26 -44.34
N PRO A 379 -16.25 1.91 -45.53
CA PRO A 379 -14.95 2.39 -45.97
C PRO A 379 -15.01 3.94 -46.18
N ILE A 380 -14.07 4.64 -45.57
CA ILE A 380 -13.90 6.09 -45.71
C ILE A 380 -13.24 6.33 -47.06
N HIS A 381 -13.96 6.93 -48.01
CA HIS A 381 -13.36 7.37 -49.27
C HIS A 381 -12.63 8.68 -49.02
N GLU A 382 -11.28 8.65 -48.93
CA GLU A 382 -10.48 9.86 -49.09
C GLU A 382 -10.70 10.37 -50.52
N ASN A 383 -11.35 11.52 -50.62
CA ASN A 383 -11.39 12.24 -51.93
C ASN A 383 -9.98 12.76 -52.18
N ASP A 384 -9.36 12.27 -53.29
CA ASP A 384 -8.09 12.73 -53.85
C ASP A 384 -8.03 14.27 -54.05
#